data_330655154cc77be54a41dec853abf5c9
#
_entry.id   330655154cc77be54a41dec853abf5c9
#
_cell.length_a   1.000
_cell.length_b   1.000
_cell.length_c   1.000
_cell.angle_alpha   90.00
_cell.angle_beta   90.00
_cell.angle_gamma   90.00
#
_symmetry.space_group_name_H-M   'P 1'
#
loop_
_entity.id
_entity.type
_entity.pdbx_description
1 polymer ?
#
loop_
_entity_poly.entity_id
_entity_poly.type
_entity_poly.pdbx_seq_one_letter_code
_entity_poly.pdbx_strand_id
1 'polypeptide(L)'
;MRRLVDAHPQIAIIHQSRFIPNFFERRRGLTPEGLVTTKLVDRLLEARGVKNLETTREMLESLVEAGEPVSYSTFITGVFDLYGKGQGKRLVGDKTPAYVRRIPTLHALWPEARFVHLIRDGRDVCMSAINWRKADHALGRFSTWGVDPITTAAVWWEWHVRLGREDGGSLAPKLYHEVPYEALVSVPEDTCAALCDFLGLPYDDAMLKFHEGREKADPNLDAKKAWRPLTPGLRKWSEQMPAEDLERCEAAAGDLLEELGYPRACPHPPEEKLARAARIRESFTREASASGKRLPKAWQA
;
A
#
# COMPACT_ATOMS: atom_id res chain seq x y z
N MET A 1 -0.94 -0.58 -10.85
CA MET A 1 0.19 -1.34 -10.27
C MET A 1 -0.12 -2.83 -10.08
N ARG A 2 -0.94 -3.31 -9.08
CA ARG A 2 -1.10 -4.77 -8.80
C ARG A 2 -1.33 -5.61 -10.05
N ARG A 3 -2.36 -5.30 -10.84
CA ARG A 3 -2.74 -6.08 -12.03
C ARG A 3 -1.70 -6.05 -13.13
N LEU A 4 -1.02 -4.93 -13.26
CA LEU A 4 0.06 -4.75 -14.19
C LEU A 4 1.24 -5.67 -13.82
N VAL A 5 1.67 -5.68 -12.56
CA VAL A 5 2.73 -6.59 -12.10
C VAL A 5 2.26 -8.05 -12.11
N ASP A 6 1.00 -8.30 -11.73
CA ASP A 6 0.39 -9.64 -11.74
C ASP A 6 0.20 -10.22 -13.16
N ALA A 7 0.20 -9.38 -14.19
CA ALA A 7 0.16 -9.83 -15.58
C ALA A 7 1.52 -10.36 -16.09
N HIS A 8 2.62 -10.01 -15.41
CA HIS A 8 3.93 -10.56 -15.74
C HIS A 8 3.93 -12.09 -15.56
N PRO A 9 4.49 -12.87 -16.52
CA PRO A 9 4.39 -14.34 -16.50
C PRO A 9 5.08 -15.00 -15.31
N GLN A 10 6.02 -14.31 -14.64
CA GLN A 10 6.79 -14.89 -13.54
C GLN A 10 6.36 -14.39 -12.14
N ILE A 11 5.43 -13.41 -12.02
CA ILE A 11 5.05 -12.83 -10.72
C ILE A 11 3.56 -13.01 -10.47
N ALA A 12 3.19 -13.56 -9.31
CA ALA A 12 1.84 -13.56 -8.78
C ALA A 12 1.70 -12.52 -7.66
N ILE A 13 0.64 -11.70 -7.69
CA ILE A 13 0.41 -10.66 -6.68
C ILE A 13 -0.87 -10.91 -5.89
N ILE A 14 -0.71 -11.28 -4.63
CA ILE A 14 -1.80 -11.46 -3.68
C ILE A 14 -2.50 -10.12 -3.44
N HIS A 15 -3.83 -10.14 -3.45
CA HIS A 15 -4.64 -8.95 -3.24
C HIS A 15 -4.99 -8.75 -1.76
N GLN A 16 -4.20 -7.96 -1.04
CA GLN A 16 -4.50 -7.50 0.32
C GLN A 16 -4.63 -8.63 1.35
N SER A 17 -3.55 -9.33 1.64
CA SER A 17 -3.49 -10.30 2.75
C SER A 17 -3.88 -9.66 4.09
N ARG A 18 -3.41 -8.44 4.39
CA ARG A 18 -3.75 -7.59 5.55
C ARG A 18 -3.36 -8.14 6.92
N PHE A 19 -3.13 -9.44 7.06
CA PHE A 19 -2.92 -10.08 8.36
C PHE A 19 -1.43 -10.20 8.75
N ILE A 20 -0.52 -10.22 7.78
CA ILE A 20 0.88 -10.63 7.99
C ILE A 20 1.57 -9.89 9.15
N PRO A 21 1.76 -8.56 9.15
CA PRO A 21 2.42 -7.88 10.27
C PRO A 21 1.62 -8.00 11.57
N ASN A 22 0.29 -7.94 11.48
CA ASN A 22 -0.57 -7.96 12.65
C ASN A 22 -0.51 -9.29 13.41
N PHE A 23 -0.48 -10.41 12.69
CA PHE A 23 -0.39 -11.73 13.31
C PHE A 23 0.97 -11.92 13.96
N PHE A 24 2.04 -11.50 13.28
CA PHE A 24 3.39 -11.56 13.83
C PHE A 24 3.56 -10.70 15.09
N GLU A 25 3.23 -9.40 15.00
CA GLU A 25 3.39 -8.44 16.10
C GLU A 25 2.55 -8.80 17.34
N ARG A 26 1.36 -9.35 17.14
CA ARG A 26 0.45 -9.76 18.22
C ARG A 26 0.60 -11.22 18.62
N ARG A 27 1.59 -11.93 18.11
CA ARG A 27 1.84 -13.35 18.36
C ARG A 27 0.60 -14.24 18.18
N ARG A 28 -0.25 -13.91 17.22
CA ARG A 28 -1.51 -14.64 16.99
C ARG A 28 -1.27 -16.01 16.39
N GLY A 29 -1.45 -17.06 17.19
CA GLY A 29 -1.18 -18.45 16.80
C GLY A 29 0.31 -18.79 16.74
N LEU A 30 1.14 -18.00 17.44
CA LEU A 30 2.59 -18.23 17.56
C LEU A 30 2.94 -18.51 19.02
N THR A 31 4.07 -19.22 19.24
CA THR A 31 4.72 -19.32 20.54
C THR A 31 5.37 -17.99 20.92
N PRO A 32 5.83 -17.81 22.18
CA PRO A 32 6.61 -16.63 22.58
C PRO A 32 7.85 -16.41 21.70
N GLU A 33 8.49 -17.47 21.23
CA GLU A 33 9.68 -17.47 20.36
C GLU A 33 9.33 -17.14 18.89
N GLY A 34 8.03 -17.11 18.53
CA GLY A 34 7.58 -16.79 17.17
C GLY A 34 7.42 -17.99 16.26
N LEU A 35 7.36 -19.19 16.81
CA LEU A 35 7.11 -20.42 16.06
C LEU A 35 5.61 -20.62 15.83
N VAL A 36 5.27 -21.23 14.71
CA VAL A 36 3.89 -21.50 14.30
C VAL A 36 3.26 -22.59 15.19
N THR A 37 2.00 -22.38 15.54
CA THR A 37 1.17 -23.39 16.21
C THR A 37 -0.03 -23.75 15.33
N THR A 38 -0.69 -24.88 15.62
CA THR A 38 -1.93 -25.28 14.91
C THR A 38 -3.01 -24.19 14.94
N LYS A 39 -3.04 -23.37 16.01
CA LYS A 39 -3.95 -22.21 16.13
C LYS A 39 -3.73 -21.15 15.07
N LEU A 40 -2.54 -21.09 14.42
CA LEU A 40 -2.31 -20.14 13.35
C LEU A 40 -3.12 -20.50 12.11
N VAL A 41 -3.22 -21.77 11.76
CA VAL A 41 -4.01 -22.27 10.62
C VAL A 41 -5.47 -21.86 10.78
N ASP A 42 -6.08 -22.09 11.95
CA ASP A 42 -7.46 -21.70 12.23
C ASP A 42 -7.66 -20.20 12.05
N ARG A 43 -6.78 -19.39 12.68
CA ARG A 43 -6.85 -17.92 12.58
C ARG A 43 -6.62 -17.40 11.17
N LEU A 44 -5.78 -18.10 10.40
CA LEU A 44 -5.52 -17.74 9.02
C LEU A 44 -6.77 -17.96 8.18
N LEU A 45 -7.44 -19.10 8.31
CA LEU A 45 -8.69 -19.42 7.58
C LEU A 45 -9.83 -18.42 7.90
N GLU A 46 -9.86 -17.86 9.11
CA GLU A 46 -10.79 -16.82 9.50
C GLU A 46 -10.43 -15.42 8.99
N ALA A 47 -9.17 -15.19 8.60
CA ALA A 47 -8.69 -13.87 8.22
C ALA A 47 -9.26 -13.44 6.86
N ARG A 48 -9.74 -12.19 6.79
CA ARG A 48 -10.40 -11.64 5.57
C ARG A 48 -9.54 -11.71 4.30
N GLY A 49 -8.22 -11.71 4.44
CA GLY A 49 -7.28 -11.73 3.31
C GLY A 49 -7.03 -13.12 2.73
N VAL A 50 -7.33 -14.16 3.47
CA VAL A 50 -6.99 -15.55 3.09
C VAL A 50 -7.81 -16.06 1.92
N LYS A 51 -9.05 -15.61 1.77
CA LYS A 51 -9.89 -15.95 0.61
C LYS A 51 -9.23 -15.64 -0.74
N ASN A 52 -8.24 -14.74 -0.74
CA ASN A 52 -7.49 -14.37 -1.94
C ASN A 52 -6.27 -15.27 -2.17
N LEU A 53 -6.00 -16.22 -1.28
CA LEU A 53 -4.84 -17.11 -1.36
C LEU A 53 -5.18 -18.48 -1.98
N GLU A 54 -6.47 -18.77 -2.16
CA GLU A 54 -6.95 -20.02 -2.74
C GLU A 54 -6.40 -21.26 -2.01
N THR A 55 -6.15 -21.15 -0.69
CA THR A 55 -5.58 -22.21 0.13
C THR A 55 -6.65 -22.98 0.89
N THR A 56 -6.50 -24.30 0.99
CA THR A 56 -7.32 -25.17 1.84
C THR A 56 -6.67 -25.39 3.20
N ARG A 57 -7.43 -25.96 4.14
CA ARG A 57 -6.91 -26.35 5.45
C ARG A 57 -5.76 -27.34 5.31
N GLU A 58 -5.94 -28.37 4.50
CA GLU A 58 -4.95 -29.42 4.28
C GLU A 58 -3.63 -28.86 3.72
N MET A 59 -3.72 -27.91 2.80
CA MET A 59 -2.53 -27.22 2.26
C MET A 59 -1.78 -26.43 3.35
N LEU A 60 -2.49 -25.79 4.27
CA LEU A 60 -1.87 -25.03 5.35
C LEU A 60 -1.31 -25.95 6.44
N GLU A 61 -1.99 -27.04 6.77
CA GLU A 61 -1.56 -28.03 7.73
C GLU A 61 -0.28 -28.76 7.26
N SER A 62 -0.18 -29.10 5.97
CA SER A 62 1.02 -29.72 5.39
C SER A 62 2.30 -28.87 5.54
N LEU A 63 2.16 -27.54 5.73
CA LEU A 63 3.31 -26.65 6.00
C LEU A 63 3.78 -26.71 7.46
N VAL A 64 3.00 -27.35 8.36
CA VAL A 64 3.29 -27.41 9.81
C VAL A 64 3.58 -28.85 10.26
N GLU A 65 3.07 -29.86 9.54
CA GLU A 65 3.13 -31.28 9.92
C GLU A 65 4.51 -31.94 9.78
N ALA A 66 5.50 -31.25 9.24
CA ALA A 66 6.84 -31.81 9.01
C ALA A 66 7.65 -32.11 10.30
N GLY A 67 7.02 -31.99 11.48
CA GLY A 67 7.62 -32.37 12.78
C GLY A 67 8.69 -31.42 13.33
N GLU A 68 9.12 -30.46 12.54
CA GLU A 68 10.12 -29.46 12.93
C GLU A 68 9.45 -28.11 13.27
N PRO A 69 9.98 -27.34 14.25
CA PRO A 69 9.48 -26.02 14.57
C PRO A 69 9.58 -25.07 13.38
N VAL A 70 8.44 -24.57 12.87
CA VAL A 70 8.38 -23.68 11.71
C VAL A 70 8.29 -22.23 12.17
N SER A 71 9.17 -21.35 11.65
CA SER A 71 9.08 -19.91 11.89
C SER A 71 7.88 -19.29 11.17
N TYR A 72 7.40 -18.14 11.66
CA TYR A 72 6.31 -17.43 11.00
C TYR A 72 6.63 -17.04 9.55
N SER A 73 7.84 -16.55 9.30
CA SER A 73 8.27 -16.18 7.95
C SER A 73 8.33 -17.39 7.02
N THR A 74 8.88 -18.52 7.47
CA THR A 74 8.92 -19.78 6.69
C THR A 74 7.52 -20.26 6.32
N PHE A 75 6.60 -20.27 7.29
CA PHE A 75 5.21 -20.67 7.06
C PHE A 75 4.52 -19.77 6.03
N ILE A 76 4.61 -18.43 6.18
CA ILE A 76 3.99 -17.51 5.23
C ILE A 76 4.64 -17.58 3.85
N THR A 77 5.95 -17.83 3.77
CA THR A 77 6.63 -18.11 2.50
C THR A 77 6.03 -19.35 1.84
N GLY A 78 5.85 -20.45 2.58
CA GLY A 78 5.18 -21.66 2.08
C GLY A 78 3.76 -21.38 1.57
N VAL A 79 2.99 -20.56 2.27
CA VAL A 79 1.64 -20.12 1.79
C VAL A 79 1.75 -19.33 0.49
N PHE A 80 2.74 -18.46 0.34
CA PHE A 80 2.98 -17.70 -0.89
C PHE A 80 3.42 -18.61 -2.03
N ASP A 81 4.30 -19.57 -1.76
CA ASP A 81 4.76 -20.56 -2.75
C ASP A 81 3.61 -21.43 -3.27
N LEU A 82 2.70 -21.86 -2.39
CA LEU A 82 1.48 -22.56 -2.78
C LEU A 82 0.62 -21.72 -3.74
N TYR A 83 0.43 -20.43 -3.41
CA TYR A 83 -0.30 -19.51 -4.27
C TYR A 83 0.39 -19.32 -5.62
N GLY A 84 1.70 -19.05 -5.62
CA GLY A 84 2.50 -18.89 -6.84
C GLY A 84 2.46 -20.13 -7.72
N LYS A 85 2.60 -21.33 -7.12
CA LYS A 85 2.51 -22.61 -7.81
C LYS A 85 1.13 -22.81 -8.45
N GLY A 86 0.05 -22.47 -7.75
CA GLY A 86 -1.31 -22.51 -8.29
C GLY A 86 -1.51 -21.60 -9.49
N GLN A 87 -0.77 -20.49 -9.57
CA GLN A 87 -0.78 -19.54 -10.70
C GLN A 87 0.29 -19.86 -11.78
N GLY A 88 1.10 -20.92 -11.62
CA GLY A 88 2.22 -21.24 -12.50
C GLY A 88 3.35 -20.22 -12.49
N LYS A 89 3.54 -19.46 -11.37
CA LYS A 89 4.47 -18.35 -11.25
C LYS A 89 5.46 -18.56 -10.11
N ARG A 90 6.73 -18.20 -10.35
CA ARG A 90 7.83 -18.48 -9.42
C ARG A 90 8.04 -17.41 -8.33
N LEU A 91 7.63 -16.18 -8.60
CA LEU A 91 7.75 -15.08 -7.64
C LEU A 91 6.37 -14.69 -7.15
N VAL A 92 6.28 -14.38 -5.86
CA VAL A 92 5.03 -13.94 -5.25
C VAL A 92 5.24 -12.66 -4.48
N GLY A 93 4.29 -11.75 -4.63
CA GLY A 93 4.24 -10.52 -3.85
C GLY A 93 2.86 -10.27 -3.25
N ASP A 94 2.79 -9.34 -2.32
CA ASP A 94 1.54 -8.86 -1.75
C ASP A 94 1.33 -7.37 -2.01
N LYS A 95 0.11 -7.00 -2.37
CA LYS A 95 -0.28 -5.60 -2.48
C LYS A 95 -1.29 -5.23 -1.41
N THR A 96 -0.82 -4.76 -0.27
CA THR A 96 -1.61 -4.21 0.82
C THR A 96 -1.19 -2.77 1.11
N PRO A 97 -2.01 -1.74 0.81
CA PRO A 97 -1.59 -0.33 0.96
C PRO A 97 -1.10 0.03 2.37
N ALA A 98 -1.67 -0.57 3.41
CA ALA A 98 -1.28 -0.31 4.80
C ALA A 98 0.13 -0.82 5.15
N TYR A 99 0.74 -1.67 4.30
CA TYR A 99 2.07 -2.23 4.55
C TYR A 99 3.19 -1.21 4.36
N VAL A 100 2.93 -0.09 3.70
CA VAL A 100 3.86 1.04 3.62
C VAL A 100 4.33 1.51 5.01
N ARG A 101 3.51 1.34 6.05
CA ARG A 101 3.85 1.68 7.44
C ARG A 101 4.43 0.50 8.23
N ARG A 102 4.70 -0.61 7.58
CA ARG A 102 5.13 -1.88 8.19
C ARG A 102 6.40 -2.43 7.53
N ILE A 103 7.08 -1.61 6.73
CA ILE A 103 8.33 -1.99 6.06
C ILE A 103 9.34 -2.59 7.05
N PRO A 104 9.59 -2.01 8.26
CA PRO A 104 10.52 -2.59 9.20
C PRO A 104 10.13 -4.00 9.66
N THR A 105 8.87 -4.24 9.98
CA THR A 105 8.38 -5.57 10.36
C THR A 105 8.50 -6.57 9.22
N LEU A 106 8.15 -6.16 8.00
CA LEU A 106 8.22 -7.02 6.82
C LEU A 106 9.66 -7.32 6.44
N HIS A 107 10.56 -6.32 6.53
CA HIS A 107 11.99 -6.53 6.28
C HIS A 107 12.64 -7.44 7.33
N ALA A 108 12.24 -7.33 8.61
CA ALA A 108 12.70 -8.25 9.64
C ALA A 108 12.26 -9.71 9.40
N LEU A 109 11.08 -9.91 8.82
CA LEU A 109 10.57 -11.24 8.42
C LEU A 109 11.25 -11.76 7.15
N TRP A 110 11.52 -10.89 6.19
CA TRP A 110 12.13 -11.21 4.90
C TRP A 110 13.19 -10.18 4.52
N PRO A 111 14.45 -10.36 4.96
CA PRO A 111 15.54 -9.39 4.71
C PRO A 111 15.83 -9.14 3.24
N GLU A 112 15.50 -10.08 2.36
CA GLU A 112 15.71 -9.95 0.90
C GLU A 112 14.46 -9.52 0.14
N ALA A 113 13.35 -9.22 0.83
CA ALA A 113 12.13 -8.76 0.19
C ALA A 113 12.34 -7.39 -0.46
N ARG A 114 11.82 -7.25 -1.68
CA ARG A 114 11.85 -5.99 -2.43
C ARG A 114 10.54 -5.23 -2.24
N PHE A 115 10.66 -3.96 -1.88
CA PHE A 115 9.52 -3.08 -1.61
C PHE A 115 9.32 -2.09 -2.76
N VAL A 116 8.14 -2.11 -3.35
CA VAL A 116 7.74 -1.16 -4.39
C VAL A 116 6.73 -0.18 -3.82
N HIS A 117 7.10 1.09 -3.76
CA HIS A 117 6.28 2.16 -3.21
C HIS A 117 5.69 3.01 -4.35
N LEU A 118 4.42 2.81 -4.67
CA LEU A 118 3.70 3.64 -5.64
C LEU A 118 3.26 4.93 -4.96
N ILE A 119 3.80 6.06 -5.41
CA ILE A 119 3.47 7.40 -4.92
C ILE A 119 2.67 8.13 -6.00
N ARG A 120 1.63 8.85 -5.60
CA ARG A 120 0.79 9.67 -6.45
C ARG A 120 0.65 11.06 -5.84
N ASP A 121 0.41 12.07 -6.68
CA ASP A 121 0.07 13.43 -6.24
C ASP A 121 -0.98 13.40 -5.13
N GLY A 122 -0.65 14.03 -3.99
CA GLY A 122 -1.49 14.02 -2.79
C GLY A 122 -2.85 14.65 -3.01
N ARG A 123 -2.96 15.64 -3.89
CA ARG A 123 -4.22 16.32 -4.24
C ARG A 123 -5.21 15.36 -4.91
N ASP A 124 -4.73 14.55 -5.85
CA ASP A 124 -5.53 13.50 -6.48
C ASP A 124 -5.93 12.39 -5.49
N VAL A 125 -5.05 12.09 -4.53
CA VAL A 125 -5.34 11.12 -3.46
C VAL A 125 -6.41 11.65 -2.53
N CYS A 126 -6.37 12.94 -2.15
CA CYS A 126 -7.39 13.60 -1.32
C CYS A 126 -8.76 13.55 -1.99
N MET A 127 -8.87 13.94 -3.27
CA MET A 127 -10.11 13.85 -4.03
C MET A 127 -10.64 12.41 -4.10
N SER A 128 -9.72 11.45 -4.26
CA SER A 128 -10.10 10.03 -4.24
C SER A 128 -10.60 9.57 -2.89
N ALA A 129 -10.02 10.07 -1.80
CA ALA A 129 -10.39 9.69 -0.43
C ALA A 129 -11.80 10.18 -0.08
N ILE A 130 -12.13 11.43 -0.42
CA ILE A 130 -13.47 12.01 -0.16
C ILE A 130 -14.56 11.23 -0.89
N ASN A 131 -14.29 10.82 -2.13
CA ASN A 131 -15.24 10.07 -2.94
C ASN A 131 -15.21 8.55 -2.70
N TRP A 132 -14.43 8.09 -1.73
CA TRP A 132 -14.26 6.67 -1.46
C TRP A 132 -15.27 6.20 -0.41
N ARG A 133 -16.25 5.38 -0.82
CA ARG A 133 -17.32 4.84 0.04
C ARG A 133 -16.86 4.13 1.32
N LYS A 134 -15.58 3.73 1.40
CA LYS A 134 -14.96 3.08 2.56
C LYS A 134 -13.97 4.00 3.30
N ALA A 135 -13.95 5.30 2.99
CA ALA A 135 -13.07 6.24 3.67
C ALA A 135 -13.28 6.24 5.18
N ASP A 136 -14.53 6.12 5.63
CA ASP A 136 -14.90 6.05 7.05
C ASP A 136 -14.23 4.89 7.79
N HIS A 137 -13.92 3.79 7.14
CA HIS A 137 -13.18 2.69 7.77
C HIS A 137 -11.67 2.98 7.93
N ALA A 138 -11.11 3.87 7.15
CA ALA A 138 -9.69 4.19 7.17
C ALA A 138 -9.40 5.54 7.85
N LEU A 139 -10.12 6.57 7.46
CA LEU A 139 -9.96 7.96 7.88
C LEU A 139 -10.96 8.33 8.99
N GLY A 140 -12.17 7.80 8.99
CA GLY A 140 -13.21 8.08 9.98
C GLY A 140 -12.91 7.62 11.41
N ARG A 141 -11.79 6.89 11.59
CA ARG A 141 -11.22 6.63 12.92
C ARG A 141 -10.51 7.83 13.54
N PHE A 142 -10.25 8.88 12.76
CA PHE A 142 -9.71 10.14 13.22
C PHE A 142 -10.86 11.14 13.35
N SER A 143 -10.99 11.78 14.51
CA SER A 143 -12.06 12.77 14.77
C SER A 143 -12.02 13.92 13.76
N THR A 144 -10.81 14.26 13.30
CA THR A 144 -10.56 15.29 12.30
C THR A 144 -11.25 15.02 10.96
N TRP A 145 -11.55 13.77 10.62
CA TRP A 145 -12.25 13.42 9.38
C TRP A 145 -13.67 14.00 9.29
N GLY A 146 -14.39 14.03 10.41
CA GLY A 146 -15.71 14.67 10.49
C GLY A 146 -15.66 16.19 10.50
N VAL A 147 -14.51 16.80 10.81
CA VAL A 147 -14.32 18.25 10.94
C VAL A 147 -13.81 18.88 9.63
N ASP A 148 -12.82 18.24 9.01
CA ASP A 148 -12.19 18.71 7.78
C ASP A 148 -11.64 17.52 6.99
N PRO A 149 -12.47 16.90 6.13
CA PRO A 149 -12.07 15.72 5.37
C PRO A 149 -10.88 15.94 4.45
N ILE A 150 -10.79 17.11 3.78
CA ILE A 150 -9.71 17.44 2.85
C ILE A 150 -8.37 17.51 3.58
N THR A 151 -8.28 18.36 4.60
CA THR A 151 -7.04 18.54 5.37
C THR A 151 -6.64 17.23 6.05
N THR A 152 -7.61 16.45 6.58
CA THR A 152 -7.34 15.14 7.17
C THR A 152 -6.81 14.14 6.13
N ALA A 153 -7.35 14.14 4.92
CA ALA A 153 -6.86 13.29 3.83
C ALA A 153 -5.44 13.65 3.41
N ALA A 154 -5.11 14.95 3.36
CA ALA A 154 -3.77 15.43 3.04
C ALA A 154 -2.74 15.02 4.12
N VAL A 155 -3.05 15.22 5.39
CA VAL A 155 -2.23 14.78 6.53
C VAL A 155 -2.07 13.25 6.53
N TRP A 156 -3.14 12.50 6.26
CA TRP A 156 -3.11 11.05 6.17
C TRP A 156 -2.25 10.54 5.00
N TRP A 157 -2.32 11.19 3.83
CA TRP A 157 -1.46 10.89 2.69
C TRP A 157 0.00 11.15 3.02
N GLU A 158 0.33 12.33 3.54
CA GLU A 158 1.68 12.69 3.95
C GLU A 158 2.25 11.71 4.98
N TRP A 159 1.45 11.34 5.98
CA TRP A 159 1.85 10.35 6.98
C TRP A 159 2.30 9.02 6.36
N HIS A 160 1.55 8.50 5.38
CA HIS A 160 1.89 7.25 4.71
C HIS A 160 3.12 7.38 3.84
N VAL A 161 3.21 8.43 3.06
CA VAL A 161 4.33 8.65 2.14
C VAL A 161 5.63 8.88 2.91
N ARG A 162 5.63 9.75 3.92
CA ARG A 162 6.83 9.99 4.75
C ARG A 162 7.30 8.73 5.44
N LEU A 163 6.43 7.97 6.09
CA LEU A 163 6.82 6.71 6.73
C LEU A 163 7.38 5.69 5.72
N GLY A 164 6.76 5.57 4.55
CA GLY A 164 7.25 4.67 3.51
C GLY A 164 8.63 5.06 3.00
N ARG A 165 8.88 6.37 2.81
CA ARG A 165 10.17 6.89 2.36
C ARG A 165 11.25 6.80 3.44
N GLU A 166 10.92 7.10 4.69
CA GLU A 166 11.86 6.95 5.82
C GLU A 166 12.31 5.50 5.98
N ASP A 167 11.36 4.56 5.99
CA ASP A 167 11.67 3.15 6.18
C ASP A 167 12.35 2.54 4.96
N GLY A 168 11.82 2.83 3.77
CA GLY A 168 12.37 2.36 2.51
C GLY A 168 13.76 2.91 2.24
N GLY A 169 13.97 4.22 2.49
CA GLY A 169 15.27 4.87 2.33
C GLY A 169 16.35 4.40 3.32
N SER A 170 15.95 3.72 4.41
CA SER A 170 16.90 3.08 5.33
C SER A 170 17.38 1.71 4.87
N LEU A 171 16.74 1.12 3.86
CA LEU A 171 17.11 -0.16 3.29
C LEU A 171 18.22 0.00 2.22
N ALA A 172 18.85 -1.12 1.88
CA ALA A 172 19.76 -1.12 0.73
C ALA A 172 18.99 -0.74 -0.56
N PRO A 173 19.61 0.02 -1.49
CA PRO A 173 18.94 0.50 -2.71
C PRO A 173 18.30 -0.61 -3.56
N LYS A 174 18.85 -1.82 -3.54
CA LYS A 174 18.30 -2.99 -4.23
C LYS A 174 16.98 -3.52 -3.63
N LEU A 175 16.55 -3.02 -2.44
CA LEU A 175 15.39 -3.52 -1.71
C LEU A 175 14.21 -2.54 -1.71
N TYR A 176 14.40 -1.29 -2.11
CA TYR A 176 13.33 -0.31 -2.12
C TYR A 176 13.32 0.51 -3.42
N HIS A 177 12.15 0.63 -4.04
CA HIS A 177 11.96 1.37 -5.29
C HIS A 177 10.68 2.20 -5.25
N GLU A 178 10.82 3.51 -5.51
CA GLU A 178 9.67 4.42 -5.65
C GLU A 178 9.22 4.45 -7.11
N VAL A 179 7.92 4.30 -7.33
CA VAL A 179 7.29 4.42 -8.64
C VAL A 179 6.33 5.61 -8.61
N PRO A 180 6.62 6.71 -9.32
CA PRO A 180 5.65 7.77 -9.52
C PRO A 180 4.44 7.26 -10.32
N TYR A 181 3.24 7.46 -9.81
CA TYR A 181 2.01 7.05 -10.50
C TYR A 181 1.87 7.74 -11.86
N GLU A 182 2.27 8.99 -11.92
CA GLU A 182 2.20 9.82 -13.12
C GLU A 182 3.12 9.28 -14.22
N ALA A 183 4.33 8.85 -13.88
CA ALA A 183 5.24 8.17 -14.81
C ALA A 183 4.63 6.85 -15.30
N LEU A 184 4.06 6.06 -14.38
CA LEU A 184 3.42 4.79 -14.73
C LEU A 184 2.28 4.94 -15.75
N VAL A 185 1.58 6.08 -15.78
CA VAL A 185 0.47 6.29 -16.71
C VAL A 185 0.87 7.07 -17.96
N SER A 186 1.96 7.85 -17.94
CA SER A 186 2.44 8.65 -19.08
C SER A 186 3.48 7.93 -19.93
N VAL A 187 4.39 7.18 -19.30
CA VAL A 187 5.46 6.39 -19.93
C VAL A 187 5.47 4.96 -19.35
N PRO A 188 4.38 4.19 -19.56
CA PRO A 188 4.17 2.93 -18.87
C PRO A 188 5.20 1.86 -19.21
N GLU A 189 5.69 1.80 -20.45
CA GLU A 189 6.67 0.82 -20.90
C GLU A 189 8.00 1.01 -20.16
N ASP A 190 8.56 2.22 -20.19
CA ASP A 190 9.83 2.54 -19.51
C ASP A 190 9.72 2.32 -18.00
N THR A 191 8.56 2.71 -17.41
CA THR A 191 8.32 2.53 -15.98
C THR A 191 8.21 1.04 -15.60
N CYS A 192 7.60 0.22 -16.45
CA CYS A 192 7.53 -1.23 -16.22
C CYS A 192 8.87 -1.90 -16.44
N ALA A 193 9.67 -1.46 -17.44
CA ALA A 193 11.02 -1.97 -17.66
C ALA A 193 11.93 -1.68 -16.44
N ALA A 194 11.96 -0.45 -15.96
CA ALA A 194 12.70 -0.08 -14.76
C ALA A 194 12.25 -0.86 -13.50
N LEU A 195 10.94 -1.13 -13.36
CA LEU A 195 10.42 -1.97 -12.30
C LEU A 195 10.89 -3.42 -12.43
N CYS A 196 10.90 -3.98 -13.64
CA CYS A 196 11.39 -5.32 -13.88
C CYS A 196 12.89 -5.43 -13.59
N ASP A 197 13.69 -4.46 -13.99
CA ASP A 197 15.13 -4.38 -13.66
C ASP A 197 15.34 -4.38 -12.13
N PHE A 198 14.57 -3.55 -11.40
CA PHE A 198 14.58 -3.57 -9.94
C PHE A 198 14.20 -4.94 -9.37
N LEU A 199 13.24 -5.63 -9.97
CA LEU A 199 12.82 -6.96 -9.56
C LEU A 199 13.73 -8.10 -10.06
N GLY A 200 14.77 -7.79 -10.87
CA GLY A 200 15.68 -8.76 -11.44
C GLY A 200 15.00 -9.70 -12.46
N LEU A 201 14.10 -9.13 -13.27
CA LEU A 201 13.32 -9.83 -14.26
C LEU A 201 13.44 -9.17 -15.64
N PRO A 202 13.35 -9.90 -16.72
CA PRO A 202 13.17 -9.29 -18.03
C PRO A 202 11.79 -8.60 -18.10
N TYR A 203 11.72 -7.49 -18.81
CA TYR A 203 10.44 -6.85 -19.11
C TYR A 203 9.59 -7.77 -20.00
N ASP A 204 8.26 -7.74 -19.77
CA ASP A 204 7.28 -8.48 -20.56
C ASP A 204 6.05 -7.63 -20.89
N ASP A 205 5.69 -7.55 -22.16
CA ASP A 205 4.56 -6.76 -22.68
C ASP A 205 3.20 -7.13 -22.08
N ALA A 206 3.05 -8.35 -21.54
CA ALA A 206 1.85 -8.78 -20.85
C ALA A 206 1.48 -7.83 -19.69
N MET A 207 2.48 -7.14 -19.11
CA MET A 207 2.25 -6.14 -18.07
C MET A 207 1.35 -5.01 -18.56
N LEU A 208 1.53 -4.52 -19.78
CA LEU A 208 0.71 -3.45 -20.36
C LEU A 208 -0.65 -3.95 -20.84
N LYS A 209 -0.73 -5.24 -21.19
CA LYS A 209 -1.95 -5.92 -21.65
C LYS A 209 -2.81 -6.48 -20.51
N PHE A 210 -2.53 -6.11 -19.26
CA PHE A 210 -3.21 -6.61 -18.04
C PHE A 210 -4.74 -6.50 -18.06
N HIS A 211 -5.30 -5.70 -18.94
CA HIS A 211 -6.73 -5.43 -19.11
C HIS A 211 -7.39 -6.28 -20.20
N GLU A 212 -6.61 -6.89 -21.10
CA GLU A 212 -7.12 -7.72 -22.18
C GLU A 212 -7.77 -9.00 -21.65
N GLY A 213 -8.84 -9.44 -22.28
CA GLY A 213 -9.61 -10.62 -21.88
C GLY A 213 -10.34 -10.50 -20.54
N ARG A 214 -10.37 -9.30 -19.94
CA ARG A 214 -11.06 -9.05 -18.66
C ARG A 214 -12.33 -8.25 -18.91
N GLU A 215 -13.46 -8.91 -18.72
CA GLU A 215 -14.76 -8.31 -18.97
C GLU A 215 -15.16 -7.34 -17.83
N LYS A 216 -15.99 -6.36 -18.19
CA LYS A 216 -16.58 -5.37 -17.26
C LYS A 216 -17.41 -6.03 -16.16
N ALA A 217 -17.91 -7.24 -16.39
CA ALA A 217 -18.73 -8.00 -15.47
C ALA A 217 -18.00 -8.61 -14.26
N ASP A 218 -16.65 -8.55 -14.18
CA ASP A 218 -15.92 -8.99 -13.00
C ASP A 218 -16.16 -7.98 -11.85
N PRO A 219 -16.88 -8.36 -10.77
CA PRO A 219 -17.19 -7.46 -9.64
C PRO A 219 -15.95 -6.88 -8.95
N ASN A 220 -14.80 -7.58 -9.05
CA ASN A 220 -13.52 -7.10 -8.52
C ASN A 220 -12.90 -6.01 -9.40
N LEU A 221 -13.33 -5.90 -10.66
CA LEU A 221 -12.87 -4.93 -11.63
C LEU A 221 -13.75 -3.67 -11.68
N ASP A 222 -15.05 -3.81 -11.44
CA ASP A 222 -16.05 -2.79 -11.69
C ASP A 222 -15.90 -1.57 -10.77
N ALA A 223 -15.60 -1.79 -9.49
CA ALA A 223 -15.53 -0.71 -8.49
C ALA A 223 -14.49 0.38 -8.77
N LYS A 224 -13.52 0.16 -9.68
CA LYS A 224 -12.45 1.12 -10.02
C LYS A 224 -12.18 1.23 -11.51
N LYS A 225 -13.08 0.75 -12.36
CA LYS A 225 -12.86 0.67 -13.82
C LYS A 225 -11.51 0.03 -14.19
N ALA A 226 -11.07 -0.95 -13.40
CA ALA A 226 -9.75 -1.53 -13.49
C ALA A 226 -9.60 -2.52 -14.66
N TRP A 227 -10.67 -2.70 -15.42
CA TRP A 227 -10.75 -3.37 -16.72
C TRP A 227 -10.29 -2.48 -17.88
N ARG A 228 -10.05 -1.17 -17.63
CA ARG A 228 -9.54 -0.24 -18.62
C ARG A 228 -8.02 -0.29 -18.70
N PRO A 229 -7.42 0.03 -19.87
CA PRO A 229 -5.99 0.27 -19.97
C PRO A 229 -5.54 1.40 -19.03
N LEU A 230 -4.25 1.53 -18.85
CA LEU A 230 -3.68 2.70 -18.19
C LEU A 230 -4.17 3.96 -18.92
N THR A 231 -4.86 4.83 -18.21
CA THR A 231 -5.45 6.03 -18.79
C THR A 231 -4.96 7.23 -18.01
N PRO A 232 -4.12 8.08 -18.61
CA PRO A 232 -3.74 9.36 -18.02
C PRO A 232 -4.96 10.24 -17.75
N GLY A 233 -4.91 11.05 -16.71
CA GLY A 233 -5.91 12.09 -16.47
C GLY A 233 -7.30 11.64 -16.01
N LEU A 234 -7.48 10.38 -15.58
CA LEU A 234 -8.76 9.90 -15.01
C LEU A 234 -9.23 10.70 -13.80
N ARG A 235 -8.32 11.33 -13.09
CA ARG A 235 -8.53 12.31 -12.04
C ARG A 235 -7.44 13.35 -12.18
N LYS A 236 -7.83 14.59 -12.34
CA LYS A 236 -6.94 15.72 -12.42
C LYS A 236 -7.41 16.74 -11.39
N TRP A 237 -6.70 16.83 -10.28
CA TRP A 237 -6.97 17.83 -9.27
C TRP A 237 -7.03 19.25 -9.87
N SER A 238 -6.18 19.56 -10.85
CA SER A 238 -6.12 20.86 -11.53
C SER A 238 -7.41 21.25 -12.27
N GLU A 239 -8.26 20.29 -12.61
CA GLU A 239 -9.53 20.51 -13.32
C GLU A 239 -10.75 20.30 -12.40
N GLN A 240 -10.60 19.55 -11.33
CA GLN A 240 -11.74 19.02 -10.57
C GLN A 240 -11.75 19.41 -9.09
N MET A 241 -10.61 19.88 -8.52
CA MET A 241 -10.53 20.28 -7.14
C MET A 241 -10.96 21.74 -6.97
N PRO A 242 -11.95 22.04 -6.11
CA PRO A 242 -12.29 23.41 -5.78
C PRO A 242 -11.07 24.17 -5.22
N ALA A 243 -10.97 25.48 -5.52
CA ALA A 243 -9.84 26.31 -5.07
C ALA A 243 -9.66 26.27 -3.53
N GLU A 244 -10.75 26.31 -2.78
CA GLU A 244 -10.71 26.24 -1.32
C GLU A 244 -10.15 24.91 -0.80
N ASP A 245 -10.50 23.80 -1.47
CA ASP A 245 -9.98 22.47 -1.11
C ASP A 245 -8.51 22.32 -1.49
N LEU A 246 -8.09 22.94 -2.60
CA LEU A 246 -6.70 23.01 -3.00
C LEU A 246 -5.85 23.75 -1.98
N GLU A 247 -6.30 24.93 -1.54
CA GLU A 247 -5.63 25.70 -0.48
C GLU A 247 -5.48 24.88 0.81
N ARG A 248 -6.55 24.18 1.25
CA ARG A 248 -6.51 23.31 2.43
C ARG A 248 -5.54 22.15 2.27
N CYS A 249 -5.54 21.51 1.10
CA CYS A 249 -4.66 20.38 0.81
C CYS A 249 -3.20 20.83 0.82
N GLU A 250 -2.87 21.93 0.12
CA GLU A 250 -1.51 22.44 0.02
C GLU A 250 -1.02 23.14 1.31
N ALA A 251 -1.91 23.71 2.10
CA ALA A 251 -1.58 24.17 3.46
C ALA A 251 -1.17 23.01 4.39
N ALA A 252 -1.74 21.81 4.16
CA ALA A 252 -1.45 20.64 4.99
C ALA A 252 -0.23 19.84 4.52
N ALA A 253 -0.03 19.70 3.22
CA ALA A 253 0.96 18.76 2.65
C ALA A 253 1.84 19.38 1.55
N GLY A 254 1.87 20.71 1.44
CA GLY A 254 2.60 21.42 0.38
C GLY A 254 4.08 21.12 0.36
N ASP A 255 4.71 21.04 1.52
CA ASP A 255 6.16 20.77 1.61
C ASP A 255 6.51 19.39 1.04
N LEU A 256 5.69 18.36 1.33
CA LEU A 256 5.91 17.03 0.76
C LEU A 256 5.62 16.99 -0.74
N LEU A 257 4.63 17.77 -1.21
CA LEU A 257 4.39 17.89 -2.66
C LEU A 257 5.63 18.42 -3.36
N GLU A 258 6.26 19.48 -2.86
CA GLU A 258 7.50 20.05 -3.41
C GLU A 258 8.67 19.06 -3.33
N GLU A 259 8.85 18.39 -2.20
CA GLU A 259 9.88 17.34 -2.03
C GLU A 259 9.76 16.20 -3.07
N LEU A 260 8.54 15.93 -3.53
CA LEU A 260 8.23 14.90 -4.53
C LEU A 260 8.22 15.45 -5.97
N GLY A 261 8.53 16.75 -6.16
CA GLY A 261 8.54 17.39 -7.48
C GLY A 261 7.16 17.77 -8.02
N TYR A 262 6.13 17.80 -7.18
CA TYR A 262 4.80 18.30 -7.56
C TYR A 262 4.72 19.81 -7.31
N PRO A 263 4.66 20.67 -8.36
CA PRO A 263 4.59 22.10 -8.17
C PRO A 263 3.32 22.52 -7.43
N ARG A 264 3.43 23.44 -6.49
CA ARG A 264 2.28 24.00 -5.79
C ARG A 264 1.50 24.96 -6.69
N ALA A 265 0.19 24.86 -6.67
CA ALA A 265 -0.69 25.84 -7.31
C ALA A 265 -1.04 27.00 -6.37
N CYS A 266 -0.94 26.80 -5.05
CA CYS A 266 -1.06 27.81 -4.01
C CYS A 266 0.22 27.86 -3.16
N PRO A 267 1.32 28.49 -3.65
CA PRO A 267 2.60 28.53 -2.91
C PRO A 267 2.50 29.24 -1.57
N HIS A 268 1.56 30.16 -1.43
CA HIS A 268 1.30 30.94 -0.23
C HIS A 268 -0.17 30.77 0.23
N PRO A 269 -0.50 29.63 0.86
CA PRO A 269 -1.85 29.45 1.39
C PRO A 269 -2.21 30.53 2.43
N PRO A 270 -3.48 30.92 2.53
CA PRO A 270 -3.92 31.87 3.56
C PRO A 270 -3.52 31.41 4.97
N GLU A 271 -3.16 32.36 5.85
CA GLU A 271 -2.71 32.07 7.21
C GLU A 271 -3.76 31.26 8.00
N GLU A 272 -5.05 31.54 7.80
CA GLU A 272 -6.13 30.76 8.41
C GLU A 272 -6.13 29.28 8.00
N LYS A 273 -5.77 28.97 6.74
CA LYS A 273 -5.66 27.59 6.24
C LYS A 273 -4.44 26.89 6.83
N LEU A 274 -3.31 27.60 6.94
CA LEU A 274 -2.10 27.10 7.61
C LEU A 274 -2.37 26.80 9.09
N ALA A 275 -2.99 27.73 9.82
CA ALA A 275 -3.37 27.52 11.21
C ALA A 275 -4.37 26.37 11.40
N ARG A 276 -5.30 26.22 10.46
CA ARG A 276 -6.25 25.09 10.47
C ARG A 276 -5.52 23.76 10.20
N ALA A 277 -4.65 23.71 9.21
CA ALA A 277 -3.85 22.53 8.90
C ALA A 277 -2.98 22.09 10.07
N ALA A 278 -2.36 23.05 10.78
CA ALA A 278 -1.59 22.78 11.99
C ALA A 278 -2.44 22.12 13.10
N ARG A 279 -3.63 22.67 13.39
CA ARG A 279 -4.56 22.08 14.38
C ARG A 279 -5.03 20.67 13.99
N ILE A 280 -5.36 20.44 12.72
CA ILE A 280 -5.76 19.11 12.23
C ILE A 280 -4.61 18.13 12.36
N ARG A 281 -3.39 18.53 11.98
CA ARG A 281 -2.17 17.72 12.11
C ARG A 281 -1.91 17.35 13.57
N GLU A 282 -1.98 18.32 14.48
CA GLU A 282 -1.78 18.08 15.92
C GLU A 282 -2.78 17.05 16.47
N SER A 283 -4.07 17.21 16.18
CA SER A 283 -5.11 16.28 16.63
C SER A 283 -4.91 14.89 16.02
N PHE A 284 -4.64 14.82 14.71
CA PHE A 284 -4.35 13.56 14.01
C PHE A 284 -3.14 12.85 14.63
N THR A 285 -2.05 13.58 14.89
CA THR A 285 -0.81 13.06 15.49
C THR A 285 -1.07 12.49 16.87
N ARG A 286 -1.82 13.22 17.71
CA ARG A 286 -2.21 12.78 19.07
C ARG A 286 -3.01 11.47 19.02
N GLU A 287 -4.01 11.38 18.16
CA GLU A 287 -4.84 10.18 18.00
C GLU A 287 -4.06 9.00 17.42
N ALA A 288 -3.16 9.26 16.48
CA ALA A 288 -2.29 8.24 15.91
C ALA A 288 -1.36 7.66 16.99
N SER A 289 -0.71 8.52 17.78
CA SER A 289 0.16 8.12 18.90
C SER A 289 -0.60 7.35 19.98
N ALA A 290 -1.76 7.85 20.41
CA ALA A 290 -2.62 7.18 21.41
C ALA A 290 -3.07 5.78 20.93
N SER A 291 -3.14 5.56 19.62
CA SER A 291 -3.43 4.25 19.01
C SER A 291 -2.19 3.40 18.78
N GLY A 292 -1.02 3.77 19.32
CA GLY A 292 0.25 3.05 19.15
C GLY A 292 0.77 3.06 17.71
N LYS A 293 0.39 4.05 16.90
CA LYS A 293 0.86 4.16 15.52
C LYS A 293 2.11 5.00 15.47
N ARG A 294 3.08 4.56 14.68
CA ARG A 294 4.32 5.30 14.46
C ARG A 294 4.06 6.58 13.65
N LEU A 295 4.80 7.62 13.96
CA LEU A 295 4.80 8.91 13.30
C LEU A 295 6.09 9.10 12.49
N PRO A 296 6.06 9.88 11.39
CA PRO A 296 7.26 10.31 10.69
C PRO A 296 8.19 11.11 11.60
N LYS A 297 9.49 11.00 11.38
CA LYS A 297 10.49 11.79 12.14
C LYS A 297 10.24 13.29 12.01
N ALA A 298 9.88 13.76 10.82
CA ALA A 298 9.54 15.14 10.56
C ALA A 298 8.34 15.67 11.38
N TRP A 299 7.54 14.80 12.00
CA TRP A 299 6.41 15.18 12.85
C TRP A 299 6.72 15.07 14.35
N GLN A 300 7.94 14.67 14.72
CA GLN A 300 8.39 14.46 16.10
C GLN A 300 9.30 15.60 16.59
N ALA A 301 9.63 16.55 15.70
CA ALA A 301 10.48 17.71 15.96
C ALA A 301 9.72 18.84 16.65
#